data_932d0c733c9529b1950f2687af51e870
#
_entry.id   932d0c733c9529b1950f2687af51e870
#
_cell.length_a   1.000
_cell.length_b   1.000
_cell.length_c   1.000
_cell.angle_alpha   90.00
_cell.angle_beta   90.00
_cell.angle_gamma   90.00
#
_symmetry.space_group_name_H-M   'P 1'
#
loop_
_entity.id
_entity.type
_entity.pdbx_description
1 polymer ?
#
loop_
_entity_poly.entity_id
_entity_poly.type
_entity_poly.pdbx_seq_one_letter_code
_entity_poly.pdbx_strand_id
1 'polypeptide(L)'
;MISRTHARRLPTLVARSLSTETATSSGPQPPPPPPPSKHPTSKPLSRTRLNPAPRPAVSHRHQVLASLPPSFGRNQFLPVADSTRALLESIVAKFEAPIRYAFAYGSGVFEQDGYTTSNPASKDGPMLDFMFAVTHADHWHSINMHQYPGHYPLGARMLGSSFVSKVEAIPPGVWFNSMVQMNGVTIKYGVTTVDNLCSDLLNWNTLYLSGRMHKPIRIIKDDARVRLTQQVNLTSAVRTALLTLPDSFSERELFERIAGFSYGGDVRMLLPAENRGKVGNIVRTQAPQFKELYHRLVVALPGVHWPAHSDTIQQDTSPHARAAHLRKLPSNLLKRITTTYASQPSIPSREADENMYWTKLAGDAALPTVIEKELHRIVRYPSAVQTLKGLVSAGPIKSLRYSAEKVSKWWKGAASASSPTTGSGSKP
;
A
#
# COMPACT_ATOMS: atom_id res chain seq x y z
N MET A 1 13.08 20.89 65.23
CA MET A 1 13.09 22.08 64.36
C MET A 1 12.18 21.70 63.18
N ILE A 2 10.87 21.97 63.28
CA ILE A 2 10.09 23.13 62.94
C ILE A 2 10.38 23.55 61.49
N SER A 3 9.46 23.31 60.57
CA SER A 3 8.55 24.27 59.98
C SER A 3 8.28 23.88 58.53
N ARG A 4 7.26 24.04 57.85
CA ARG A 4 5.88 24.50 57.90
C ARG A 4 5.25 24.22 56.54
N THR A 5 4.07 23.64 56.58
CA THR A 5 3.10 23.50 55.48
C THR A 5 2.61 24.86 54.99
N HIS A 6 2.46 25.02 53.65
CA HIS A 6 1.57 26.01 53.06
C HIS A 6 0.63 25.39 52.05
N ALA A 7 -0.62 25.27 52.47
CA ALA A 7 -1.76 25.00 51.62
C ALA A 7 -2.19 26.28 50.90
N ARG A 8 -2.36 26.24 49.58
CA ARG A 8 -3.01 27.32 48.80
C ARG A 8 -4.46 26.89 48.46
N ARG A 9 -5.37 27.73 48.93
CA ARG A 9 -6.82 27.65 48.69
C ARG A 9 -7.15 28.13 47.25
N LEU A 10 -8.12 27.44 46.64
CA LEU A 10 -8.82 27.85 45.42
C LEU A 10 -9.91 28.85 45.74
N PRO A 11 -10.21 29.85 44.92
CA PRO A 11 -11.34 30.73 45.09
C PRO A 11 -12.63 30.15 44.49
N THR A 12 -13.69 30.20 45.26
CA THR A 12 -15.07 29.89 44.92
C THR A 12 -15.69 30.98 44.04
N LEU A 13 -16.20 30.65 42.89
CA LEU A 13 -16.99 31.56 42.06
C LEU A 13 -18.45 31.51 42.48
N VAL A 14 -18.94 32.65 42.94
CA VAL A 14 -20.32 32.92 43.28
C VAL A 14 -21.08 33.30 42.00
N ALA A 15 -22.14 32.55 41.67
CA ALA A 15 -23.08 32.89 40.61
C ALA A 15 -24.08 33.93 41.14
N ARG A 16 -24.16 35.10 40.53
CA ARG A 16 -25.22 36.08 40.70
C ARG A 16 -26.32 35.85 39.67
N SER A 17 -27.52 35.51 40.18
CA SER A 17 -28.77 35.56 39.43
C SER A 17 -29.24 37.01 39.31
N LEU A 18 -29.51 37.47 38.13
CA LEU A 18 -30.22 38.72 37.83
C LEU A 18 -31.64 38.40 37.40
N SER A 19 -32.60 38.76 38.24
CA SER A 19 -34.02 38.80 37.88
C SER A 19 -34.32 40.08 37.16
N THR A 20 -34.93 40.01 35.99
CA THR A 20 -35.48 41.18 35.30
C THR A 20 -36.98 41.06 35.19
N GLU A 21 -37.67 42.02 35.79
CA GLU A 21 -39.09 42.17 35.73
C GLU A 21 -39.56 42.57 34.33
N THR A 22 -40.61 41.93 33.86
CA THR A 22 -41.26 42.20 32.57
C THR A 22 -42.39 43.20 32.78
N ALA A 23 -42.26 44.36 32.19
CA ALA A 23 -43.38 45.30 32.06
C ALA A 23 -44.26 44.92 30.88
N THR A 24 -45.52 44.69 31.09
CA THR A 24 -46.57 44.47 30.10
C THR A 24 -46.93 45.77 29.39
N SER A 25 -46.76 45.80 28.07
CA SER A 25 -47.32 46.83 27.18
C SER A 25 -48.29 46.15 26.20
N SER A 26 -49.56 46.47 26.33
CA SER A 26 -50.65 46.04 25.45
C SER A 26 -50.63 46.85 24.15
N GLY A 27 -50.29 46.21 23.02
CA GLY A 27 -50.45 46.71 21.68
C GLY A 27 -51.62 46.01 20.95
N PRO A 28 -52.29 46.62 19.97
CA PRO A 28 -53.48 46.07 19.36
C PRO A 28 -53.24 44.87 18.48
N GLN A 29 -54.16 43.91 18.54
CA GLN A 29 -54.20 42.67 17.76
C GLN A 29 -54.34 42.95 16.26
N PRO A 30 -53.63 42.24 15.39
CA PRO A 30 -53.83 42.29 13.94
C PRO A 30 -55.15 41.57 13.54
N PRO A 31 -55.80 42.01 12.44
CA PRO A 31 -57.03 41.41 11.96
C PRO A 31 -56.86 39.98 11.44
N PRO A 32 -57.92 39.15 11.44
CA PRO A 32 -57.89 37.78 10.99
C PRO A 32 -57.69 37.66 9.46
N PRO A 33 -57.07 36.58 8.97
CA PRO A 33 -56.82 36.39 7.55
C PRO A 33 -58.14 36.10 6.80
N PRO A 34 -58.25 36.50 5.50
CA PRO A 34 -59.41 36.26 4.68
C PRO A 34 -59.57 34.78 4.30
N PRO A 35 -60.83 34.33 4.02
CA PRO A 35 -61.10 32.93 3.71
C PRO A 35 -60.50 32.52 2.32
N PRO A 36 -60.20 31.22 2.14
CA PRO A 36 -59.54 30.76 0.91
C PRO A 36 -60.49 30.81 -0.28
N SER A 37 -60.07 31.50 -1.31
CA SER A 37 -60.72 31.52 -2.61
C SER A 37 -60.50 30.19 -3.37
N LYS A 38 -61.59 29.58 -3.83
CA LYS A 38 -61.63 28.42 -4.72
C LYS A 38 -61.09 28.83 -6.10
N HIS A 39 -59.94 28.29 -6.47
CA HIS A 39 -59.44 28.38 -7.86
C HIS A 39 -59.49 27.02 -8.55
N PRO A 40 -59.70 26.98 -9.86
CA PRO A 40 -60.01 25.77 -10.60
C PRO A 40 -58.73 24.94 -10.83
N THR A 41 -58.93 23.63 -10.86
CA THR A 41 -57.94 22.58 -11.15
C THR A 41 -57.19 22.88 -12.45
N SER A 42 -55.91 23.22 -12.37
CA SER A 42 -54.95 23.22 -13.44
C SER A 42 -54.20 21.89 -13.55
N LYS A 43 -54.09 21.42 -14.78
CA LYS A 43 -53.40 20.18 -15.20
C LYS A 43 -51.99 20.04 -14.60
N PRO A 44 -51.47 18.80 -14.37
CA PRO A 44 -50.15 18.63 -13.84
C PRO A 44 -49.12 19.11 -14.86
N LEU A 45 -48.39 20.16 -14.51
CA LEU A 45 -47.20 20.62 -15.19
C LEU A 45 -46.09 19.56 -15.03
N SER A 46 -45.49 19.23 -16.17
CA SER A 46 -44.34 18.36 -16.26
C SER A 46 -43.32 18.68 -15.18
N ARG A 47 -42.86 17.65 -14.48
CA ARG A 47 -41.74 17.73 -13.53
C ARG A 47 -40.52 18.33 -14.21
N THR A 48 -40.32 19.61 -14.05
CA THR A 48 -39.02 20.23 -14.29
C THR A 48 -38.03 19.50 -13.42
N ARG A 49 -37.05 18.81 -14.02
CA ARG A 49 -35.93 18.29 -13.30
C ARG A 49 -35.28 19.48 -12.57
N LEU A 50 -35.51 19.59 -11.27
CA LEU A 50 -34.72 20.44 -10.43
C LEU A 50 -33.28 19.94 -10.60
N ASN A 51 -32.44 20.75 -11.24
CA ASN A 51 -31.00 20.55 -11.16
C ASN A 51 -30.71 20.40 -9.68
N PRO A 52 -30.02 19.30 -9.25
CA PRO A 52 -29.62 19.17 -7.87
C PRO A 52 -28.87 20.45 -7.54
N ALA A 53 -29.26 21.14 -6.45
CA ALA A 53 -28.52 22.29 -5.95
C ALA A 53 -27.02 21.91 -5.97
N PRO A 54 -26.13 22.81 -6.44
CA PRO A 54 -24.71 22.53 -6.40
C PRO A 54 -24.43 22.05 -4.99
N ARG A 55 -23.96 20.79 -4.89
CA ARG A 55 -23.49 20.30 -3.60
C ARG A 55 -22.58 21.39 -3.08
N PRO A 56 -22.77 21.91 -1.83
CA PRO A 56 -21.83 22.85 -1.29
C PRO A 56 -20.50 22.24 -1.60
N ALA A 57 -19.64 22.96 -2.33
CA ALA A 57 -18.30 22.50 -2.56
C ALA A 57 -17.79 22.16 -1.16
N VAL A 58 -17.84 20.86 -0.81
CA VAL A 58 -17.06 20.36 0.30
C VAL A 58 -15.72 20.83 -0.17
N SER A 59 -15.31 22.00 0.32
CA SER A 59 -13.93 22.36 0.27
C SER A 59 -13.32 21.14 0.91
N HIS A 60 -12.76 20.25 0.08
CA HIS A 60 -11.70 19.42 0.53
C HIS A 60 -10.67 20.46 0.98
N ARG A 61 -10.94 21.09 2.13
CA ARG A 61 -9.88 21.35 3.04
C ARG A 61 -9.21 20.00 3.01
N HIS A 62 -8.15 19.91 2.21
CA HIS A 62 -7.10 19.01 2.51
C HIS A 62 -6.93 19.25 3.99
N GLN A 63 -7.56 18.40 4.80
CA GLN A 63 -7.18 18.34 6.19
C GLN A 63 -5.71 18.07 6.00
N VAL A 64 -4.95 19.15 6.09
CA VAL A 64 -3.53 19.11 6.28
C VAL A 64 -3.49 18.20 7.47
N LEU A 65 -3.18 16.91 7.23
CA LEU A 65 -3.08 15.90 8.27
C LEU A 65 -2.18 16.59 9.27
N ALA A 66 -2.79 17.09 10.35
CA ALA A 66 -2.20 18.03 11.26
C ALA A 66 -0.84 17.45 11.56
N SER A 67 0.18 18.12 11.18
CA SER A 67 1.57 17.69 10.98
C SER A 67 1.87 16.40 11.72
N LEU A 68 1.98 15.28 10.97
CA LEU A 68 2.39 14.00 11.57
C LEU A 68 3.63 14.27 12.43
N PRO A 69 3.75 13.67 13.61
CA PRO A 69 4.94 13.85 14.43
C PRO A 69 6.20 13.65 13.59
N PRO A 70 7.26 14.43 13.77
CA PRO A 70 8.47 14.36 12.91
C PRO A 70 9.11 12.98 12.84
N SER A 71 8.90 12.17 13.90
CA SER A 71 9.38 10.79 13.98
C SER A 71 8.45 9.77 13.34
N PHE A 72 7.21 10.16 12.97
CA PHE A 72 6.21 9.22 12.43
C PHE A 72 6.62 8.67 11.06
N GLY A 73 6.66 7.35 10.95
CA GLY A 73 7.01 6.67 9.71
C GLY A 73 8.48 6.82 9.29
N ARG A 74 9.37 7.24 10.21
CA ARG A 74 10.81 7.40 9.94
C ARG A 74 11.46 6.12 9.42
N ASN A 75 10.98 4.96 9.87
CA ASN A 75 11.40 3.64 9.38
C ASN A 75 11.18 3.43 7.87
N GLN A 76 10.34 4.24 7.23
CA GLN A 76 10.07 4.13 5.79
C GLN A 76 11.11 4.89 4.93
N PHE A 77 11.93 5.77 5.52
CA PHE A 77 12.93 6.56 4.81
C PHE A 77 14.27 5.84 4.80
N LEU A 78 14.37 4.82 3.96
CA LEU A 78 15.58 4.02 3.83
C LEU A 78 16.68 4.79 3.09
N PRO A 79 17.93 4.79 3.60
CA PRO A 79 19.04 5.44 2.92
C PRO A 79 19.43 4.67 1.65
N VAL A 80 19.91 5.41 0.66
CA VAL A 80 20.61 4.90 -0.52
C VAL A 80 21.81 5.77 -0.79
N ALA A 81 22.75 5.32 -1.62
CA ALA A 81 23.90 6.11 -2.01
C ALA A 81 23.49 7.48 -2.60
N ASP A 82 24.24 8.54 -2.30
CA ASP A 82 23.89 9.90 -2.73
C ASP A 82 23.80 10.04 -4.25
N SER A 83 24.67 9.37 -4.99
CA SER A 83 24.62 9.34 -6.47
C SER A 83 23.32 8.71 -6.99
N THR A 84 22.88 7.60 -6.38
CA THR A 84 21.61 6.96 -6.71
C THR A 84 20.46 7.88 -6.35
N ARG A 85 20.47 8.50 -5.18
CA ARG A 85 19.44 9.46 -4.76
C ARG A 85 19.32 10.63 -5.74
N ALA A 86 20.43 11.28 -6.09
CA ALA A 86 20.45 12.40 -7.02
C ALA A 86 19.91 12.01 -8.40
N LEU A 87 20.26 10.80 -8.91
CA LEU A 87 19.74 10.29 -10.16
C LEU A 87 18.22 10.08 -10.10
N LEU A 88 17.71 9.42 -9.05
CA LEU A 88 16.28 9.15 -8.89
C LEU A 88 15.47 10.46 -8.79
N GLU A 89 15.95 11.43 -8.01
CA GLU A 89 15.34 12.76 -7.85
C GLU A 89 15.35 13.53 -9.19
N SER A 90 16.46 13.51 -9.93
CA SER A 90 16.59 14.18 -11.23
C SER A 90 15.64 13.63 -12.29
N ILE A 91 15.36 12.29 -12.25
CA ILE A 91 14.40 11.67 -13.16
C ILE A 91 12.97 12.10 -12.82
N VAL A 92 12.58 12.06 -11.55
CA VAL A 92 11.24 12.46 -11.12
C VAL A 92 10.97 13.95 -11.39
N ALA A 93 11.98 14.80 -11.23
CA ALA A 93 11.89 16.23 -11.48
C ALA A 93 11.61 16.61 -12.95
N LYS A 94 11.87 15.71 -13.90
CA LYS A 94 11.60 15.96 -15.33
C LYS A 94 10.13 15.86 -15.74
N PHE A 95 9.28 15.25 -14.90
CA PHE A 95 7.87 15.13 -15.20
C PHE A 95 7.13 16.42 -14.84
N GLU A 96 6.54 17.08 -15.82
CA GLU A 96 5.70 18.29 -15.62
C GLU A 96 4.36 17.94 -14.97
N ALA A 97 3.83 16.74 -15.30
CA ALA A 97 2.60 16.25 -14.71
C ALA A 97 2.74 16.08 -13.18
N PRO A 98 1.78 16.57 -12.36
CA PRO A 98 1.92 16.63 -10.92
C PRO A 98 1.92 15.23 -10.28
N ILE A 99 3.02 14.88 -9.64
CA ILE A 99 3.19 13.65 -8.87
C ILE A 99 3.01 13.98 -7.39
N ARG A 100 2.15 13.26 -6.66
CA ARG A 100 1.90 13.45 -5.24
C ARG A 100 2.87 12.63 -4.38
N TYR A 101 3.09 11.37 -4.77
CA TYR A 101 4.01 10.47 -4.09
C TYR A 101 4.80 9.68 -5.14
N ALA A 102 6.09 9.50 -4.90
CA ALA A 102 6.96 8.75 -5.79
C ALA A 102 7.93 7.89 -5.00
N PHE A 103 8.09 6.65 -5.42
CA PHE A 103 9.14 5.78 -4.90
C PHE A 103 9.79 4.95 -6.00
N ALA A 104 11.04 4.57 -5.74
CA ALA A 104 11.79 3.62 -6.58
C ALA A 104 12.04 2.33 -5.80
N TYR A 105 12.17 1.21 -6.52
CA TYR A 105 12.31 -0.12 -5.95
C TYR A 105 13.09 -1.06 -6.87
N GLY A 106 13.42 -2.23 -6.36
CA GLY A 106 14.06 -3.28 -7.16
C GLY A 106 15.59 -3.21 -7.21
N SER A 107 16.18 -4.05 -8.06
CA SER A 107 17.65 -4.27 -8.12
C SER A 107 18.45 -3.06 -8.60
N GLY A 108 17.82 -2.11 -9.28
CA GLY A 108 18.49 -0.87 -9.68
C GLY A 108 18.59 0.17 -8.55
N VAL A 109 17.90 -0.04 -7.41
CA VAL A 109 17.86 0.89 -6.27
C VAL A 109 18.56 0.31 -5.05
N PHE A 110 18.32 -0.99 -4.79
CA PHE A 110 18.93 -1.74 -3.71
C PHE A 110 19.65 -2.95 -4.30
N GLU A 111 20.80 -3.30 -3.74
CA GLU A 111 21.60 -4.42 -4.19
C GLU A 111 20.81 -5.74 -4.18
N GLN A 112 21.03 -6.55 -5.19
CA GLN A 112 20.52 -7.92 -5.28
C GLN A 112 21.62 -8.81 -5.86
N ASP A 113 21.76 -10.03 -5.34
CA ASP A 113 22.72 -11.00 -5.86
C ASP A 113 22.45 -11.32 -7.33
N GLY A 114 23.55 -11.47 -8.09
CA GLY A 114 23.50 -11.72 -9.52
C GLY A 114 23.34 -10.45 -10.37
N TYR A 115 23.21 -9.30 -9.73
CA TYR A 115 23.36 -8.00 -10.37
C TYR A 115 24.55 -7.30 -9.72
N THR A 116 25.74 -7.43 -10.33
CA THR A 116 26.87 -6.56 -9.99
C THR A 116 26.37 -5.12 -10.08
N THR A 117 26.71 -4.32 -9.10
CA THR A 117 26.50 -2.86 -9.07
C THR A 117 27.34 -2.21 -10.17
N SER A 118 27.04 -2.52 -11.43
CA SER A 118 27.43 -1.69 -12.54
C SER A 118 26.70 -0.38 -12.33
N ASN A 119 27.46 0.70 -12.33
CA ASN A 119 26.96 2.07 -12.23
C ASN A 119 25.60 2.17 -12.95
N PRO A 120 24.49 2.57 -12.29
CA PRO A 120 23.17 2.66 -12.93
C PRO A 120 23.20 3.50 -14.22
N ALA A 121 24.20 4.40 -14.33
CA ALA A 121 24.46 5.23 -15.51
C ALA A 121 25.18 4.49 -16.65
N SER A 122 25.56 3.20 -16.49
CA SER A 122 26.12 2.44 -17.61
C SER A 122 25.02 1.98 -18.57
N LYS A 123 25.33 1.87 -19.88
CA LYS A 123 24.37 1.38 -20.89
C LYS A 123 23.82 -0.02 -20.60
N ASP A 124 24.55 -0.81 -19.83
CA ASP A 124 24.20 -2.17 -19.40
C ASP A 124 23.70 -2.24 -17.96
N GLY A 125 23.41 -1.07 -17.33
CA GLY A 125 22.91 -0.97 -15.96
C GLY A 125 21.51 -1.58 -15.80
N PRO A 126 21.12 -1.98 -14.58
CA PRO A 126 19.78 -2.50 -14.31
C PRO A 126 18.74 -1.41 -14.56
N MET A 127 17.60 -1.81 -15.12
CA MET A 127 16.46 -0.93 -15.31
C MET A 127 15.94 -0.41 -13.95
N LEU A 128 15.74 0.89 -13.83
CA LEU A 128 15.19 1.51 -12.64
C LEU A 128 13.66 1.46 -12.65
N ASP A 129 13.09 0.87 -11.62
CA ASP A 129 11.65 0.76 -11.44
C ASP A 129 11.10 1.86 -10.52
N PHE A 130 10.11 2.63 -11.01
CA PHE A 130 9.43 3.69 -10.27
C PHE A 130 7.94 3.40 -10.14
N MET A 131 7.34 3.98 -9.09
CA MET A 131 5.90 4.08 -8.92
C MET A 131 5.52 5.52 -8.57
N PHE A 132 4.57 6.06 -9.32
CA PHE A 132 4.04 7.41 -9.12
C PHE A 132 2.58 7.32 -8.69
N ALA A 133 2.24 7.98 -7.60
CA ALA A 133 0.86 8.17 -7.19
C ALA A 133 0.44 9.61 -7.47
N VAL A 134 -0.65 9.75 -8.20
CA VAL A 134 -1.16 11.02 -8.73
C VAL A 134 -2.59 11.28 -8.23
N THR A 135 -3.06 12.52 -8.29
CA THR A 135 -4.41 12.83 -7.85
C THR A 135 -5.45 12.37 -8.86
N HIS A 136 -5.23 12.69 -10.16
CA HIS A 136 -6.14 12.40 -11.25
C HIS A 136 -5.39 11.76 -12.41
N ALA A 137 -5.63 10.48 -12.67
CA ALA A 137 -4.91 9.69 -13.67
C ALA A 137 -5.07 10.25 -15.09
N ASP A 138 -6.31 10.56 -15.51
CA ASP A 138 -6.61 11.08 -16.86
C ASP A 138 -5.85 12.39 -17.13
N HIS A 139 -5.96 13.34 -16.21
CA HIS A 139 -5.24 14.62 -16.31
C HIS A 139 -3.73 14.43 -16.34
N TRP A 140 -3.20 13.57 -15.47
CA TRP A 140 -1.77 13.27 -15.42
C TRP A 140 -1.29 12.66 -16.74
N HIS A 141 -2.01 11.66 -17.25
CA HIS A 141 -1.66 11.01 -18.53
C HIS A 141 -1.77 11.98 -19.70
N SER A 142 -2.72 12.91 -19.70
CA SER A 142 -2.86 13.92 -20.73
C SER A 142 -1.60 14.79 -20.83
N ILE A 143 -1.13 15.34 -19.71
CA ILE A 143 0.09 16.16 -19.67
C ILE A 143 1.30 15.30 -20.08
N ASN A 144 1.43 14.09 -19.52
CA ASN A 144 2.59 13.23 -19.78
C ASN A 144 2.64 12.71 -21.23
N MET A 145 1.47 12.48 -21.88
CA MET A 145 1.41 12.14 -23.29
C MET A 145 1.83 13.30 -24.20
N HIS A 146 1.52 14.54 -23.79
CA HIS A 146 1.97 15.73 -24.50
C HIS A 146 3.49 15.90 -24.36
N GLN A 147 4.01 15.81 -23.14
CA GLN A 147 5.43 15.97 -22.84
C GLN A 147 6.28 14.83 -23.41
N TYR A 148 5.82 13.59 -23.27
CA TYR A 148 6.56 12.37 -23.65
C TYR A 148 5.70 11.37 -24.44
N PRO A 149 5.30 11.70 -25.66
CA PRO A 149 4.46 10.82 -26.48
C PRO A 149 5.11 9.44 -26.70
N GLY A 150 6.44 9.37 -26.78
CA GLY A 150 7.18 8.12 -26.98
C GLY A 150 7.12 7.12 -25.81
N HIS A 151 6.65 7.55 -24.62
CA HIS A 151 6.47 6.65 -23.49
C HIS A 151 5.23 5.74 -23.66
N TYR A 152 4.29 6.13 -24.50
CA TYR A 152 3.05 5.39 -24.74
C TYR A 152 3.07 4.68 -26.07
N PRO A 153 2.47 3.48 -26.19
CA PRO A 153 2.29 2.80 -27.47
C PRO A 153 1.34 3.61 -28.36
N LEU A 154 1.51 3.48 -29.68
CA LEU A 154 0.75 4.26 -30.66
C LEU A 154 -0.76 4.15 -30.45
N GLY A 155 -1.30 2.94 -30.20
CA GLY A 155 -2.73 2.72 -29.95
C GLY A 155 -3.24 3.49 -28.73
N ALA A 156 -2.47 3.54 -27.62
CA ALA A 156 -2.84 4.32 -26.45
C ALA A 156 -2.83 5.83 -26.72
N ARG A 157 -1.87 6.30 -27.54
CA ARG A 157 -1.81 7.71 -27.98
C ARG A 157 -3.02 8.11 -28.83
N MET A 158 -3.44 7.22 -29.74
CA MET A 158 -4.60 7.47 -30.62
C MET A 158 -5.91 7.49 -29.83
N LEU A 159 -6.06 6.66 -28.80
CA LEU A 159 -7.24 6.56 -27.95
C LEU A 159 -7.27 7.59 -26.81
N GLY A 160 -6.14 8.24 -26.53
CA GLY A 160 -6.03 9.35 -25.58
C GLY A 160 -5.90 8.93 -24.11
N SER A 161 -5.75 9.93 -23.25
CA SER A 161 -5.51 9.77 -21.81
C SER A 161 -6.70 9.11 -21.09
N SER A 162 -7.93 9.40 -21.50
CA SER A 162 -9.14 8.78 -20.93
C SER A 162 -9.21 7.28 -21.15
N PHE A 163 -8.72 6.77 -22.28
CA PHE A 163 -8.56 5.33 -22.48
C PHE A 163 -7.53 4.73 -21.52
N VAL A 164 -6.35 5.35 -21.42
CA VAL A 164 -5.28 4.89 -20.52
C VAL A 164 -5.75 4.89 -19.07
N SER A 165 -6.42 5.93 -18.63
CA SER A 165 -6.99 6.04 -17.28
C SER A 165 -8.06 4.97 -17.01
N LYS A 166 -8.92 4.65 -17.96
CA LYS A 166 -9.89 3.55 -17.84
C LYS A 166 -9.20 2.19 -17.71
N VAL A 167 -8.17 1.94 -18.51
CA VAL A 167 -7.37 0.70 -18.42
C VAL A 167 -6.57 0.67 -17.10
N GLU A 168 -6.02 1.82 -16.66
CA GLU A 168 -5.37 1.93 -15.35
C GLU A 168 -6.31 1.52 -14.23
N ALA A 169 -7.55 2.03 -14.21
CA ALA A 169 -8.55 1.79 -13.18
C ALA A 169 -8.94 0.31 -13.01
N ILE A 170 -8.75 -0.53 -14.03
CA ILE A 170 -8.93 -1.98 -13.88
C ILE A 170 -7.94 -2.49 -12.82
N PRO A 171 -8.35 -3.32 -11.82
CA PRO A 171 -7.44 -3.85 -10.82
C PRO A 171 -6.18 -4.47 -11.44
N PRO A 172 -5.00 -4.24 -10.84
CA PRO A 172 -4.70 -3.58 -9.57
C PRO A 172 -4.62 -2.04 -9.61
N GLY A 173 -5.15 -1.38 -10.63
CA GLY A 173 -5.19 0.08 -10.67
C GLY A 173 -3.84 0.73 -11.00
N VAL A 174 -3.07 0.13 -11.92
CA VAL A 174 -1.75 0.62 -12.33
C VAL A 174 -1.61 0.56 -13.85
N TRP A 175 -1.09 1.65 -14.44
CA TRP A 175 -0.57 1.68 -15.81
C TRP A 175 0.95 1.71 -15.78
N PHE A 176 1.63 0.91 -16.61
CA PHE A 176 3.10 0.92 -16.72
C PHE A 176 3.56 1.44 -18.07
N ASN A 177 4.55 2.33 -18.04
CA ASN A 177 5.39 2.69 -19.16
C ASN A 177 6.77 2.06 -18.96
N SER A 178 7.16 1.16 -19.87
CA SER A 178 8.38 0.37 -19.76
C SER A 178 9.38 0.73 -20.86
N MET A 179 10.66 0.43 -20.62
CA MET A 179 11.77 0.65 -21.58
C MET A 179 11.88 2.12 -22.01
N VAL A 180 11.72 3.03 -21.06
CA VAL A 180 11.82 4.48 -21.28
C VAL A 180 13.27 4.91 -21.04
N GLN A 181 13.84 5.69 -21.96
CA GLN A 181 15.17 6.27 -21.79
C GLN A 181 15.08 7.64 -21.16
N MET A 182 15.66 7.83 -19.97
CA MET A 182 15.74 9.10 -19.27
C MET A 182 17.10 9.25 -18.57
N ASN A 183 17.72 10.41 -18.68
CA ASN A 183 19.03 10.69 -18.06
C ASN A 183 20.11 9.63 -18.34
N GLY A 184 20.11 9.05 -19.54
CA GLY A 184 21.06 8.01 -19.93
C GLY A 184 20.80 6.61 -19.37
N VAL A 185 19.71 6.43 -18.59
CA VAL A 185 19.33 5.14 -18.02
C VAL A 185 17.98 4.66 -18.56
N THR A 186 17.79 3.34 -18.54
CA THR A 186 16.49 2.74 -18.86
C THR A 186 15.64 2.68 -17.62
N ILE A 187 14.43 3.25 -17.70
CA ILE A 187 13.47 3.22 -16.60
C ILE A 187 12.18 2.51 -16.98
N LYS A 188 11.48 2.07 -15.97
CA LYS A 188 10.07 1.67 -16.02
C LYS A 188 9.33 2.38 -14.90
N TYR A 189 8.22 3.02 -15.22
CA TYR A 189 7.40 3.65 -14.20
C TYR A 189 5.93 3.23 -14.29
N GLY A 190 5.36 2.95 -13.12
CA GLY A 190 3.94 2.71 -12.95
C GLY A 190 3.24 3.96 -12.45
N VAL A 191 2.02 4.19 -12.93
CA VAL A 191 1.15 5.29 -12.49
C VAL A 191 -0.07 4.70 -11.83
N THR A 192 -0.49 5.28 -10.70
CA THR A 192 -1.69 4.92 -9.95
C THR A 192 -2.25 6.17 -9.29
N THR A 193 -3.49 6.15 -8.85
CA THR A 193 -4.02 7.25 -8.04
C THR A 193 -3.61 7.09 -6.56
N VAL A 194 -3.48 8.21 -5.83
CA VAL A 194 -3.25 8.20 -4.37
C VAL A 194 -4.35 7.42 -3.66
N ASP A 195 -5.60 7.54 -4.13
CA ASP A 195 -6.74 6.85 -3.54
C ASP A 195 -6.65 5.33 -3.72
N ASN A 196 -6.30 4.85 -4.92
CA ASN A 196 -6.09 3.43 -5.16
C ASN A 196 -4.92 2.88 -4.33
N LEU A 197 -3.80 3.62 -4.30
CA LEU A 197 -2.64 3.24 -3.48
C LEU A 197 -3.01 3.10 -2.01
N CYS A 198 -3.60 4.14 -1.41
CA CYS A 198 -4.00 4.12 0.00
C CYS A 198 -5.05 3.03 0.30
N SER A 199 -5.99 2.81 -0.62
CA SER A 199 -6.99 1.75 -0.48
C SER A 199 -6.37 0.36 -0.47
N ASP A 200 -5.40 0.09 -1.36
CA ASP A 200 -4.70 -1.20 -1.37
C ASP A 200 -3.80 -1.37 -0.13
N LEU A 201 -3.14 -0.29 0.34
CA LEU A 201 -2.32 -0.31 1.56
C LEU A 201 -3.14 -0.64 2.81
N LEU A 202 -4.36 -0.11 2.93
CA LEU A 202 -5.21 -0.32 4.09
C LEU A 202 -5.95 -1.66 4.07
N ASN A 203 -6.45 -2.05 2.90
CA ASN A 203 -7.42 -3.12 2.79
C ASN A 203 -6.88 -4.41 2.16
N TRP A 204 -5.72 -4.36 1.51
CA TRP A 204 -5.15 -5.46 0.72
C TRP A 204 -6.12 -5.97 -0.35
N ASN A 205 -6.69 -5.04 -1.10
CA ASN A 205 -7.64 -5.38 -2.17
C ASN A 205 -7.01 -6.29 -3.22
N THR A 206 -5.74 -6.05 -3.54
CA THR A 206 -4.99 -6.74 -4.58
C THR A 206 -3.63 -7.27 -4.13
N LEU A 207 -3.08 -6.77 -3.03
CA LEU A 207 -1.68 -6.98 -2.60
C LEU A 207 -0.64 -6.65 -3.68
N TYR A 208 -1.03 -5.91 -4.72
CA TYR A 208 -0.13 -5.57 -5.81
C TYR A 208 0.77 -4.39 -5.47
N LEU A 209 0.18 -3.30 -4.98
CA LEU A 209 0.91 -2.12 -4.51
C LEU A 209 1.37 -2.31 -3.07
N SER A 210 0.48 -2.71 -2.18
CA SER A 210 0.76 -2.97 -0.77
C SER A 210 1.86 -4.02 -0.58
N GLY A 211 1.77 -5.15 -1.28
CA GLY A 211 2.80 -6.18 -1.22
C GLY A 211 4.14 -5.78 -1.85
N ARG A 212 4.16 -4.83 -2.77
CA ARG A 212 5.40 -4.23 -3.27
C ARG A 212 6.07 -3.40 -2.18
N MET A 213 5.29 -2.64 -1.43
CA MET A 213 5.74 -1.76 -0.36
C MET A 213 6.00 -2.51 0.97
N HIS A 214 5.80 -3.83 1.02
CA HIS A 214 6.32 -4.68 2.09
C HIS A 214 7.85 -4.87 2.03
N LYS A 215 8.45 -4.60 0.89
CA LYS A 215 9.89 -4.69 0.65
C LYS A 215 10.54 -3.31 0.72
N PRO A 216 11.84 -3.22 0.91
CA PRO A 216 12.53 -1.93 0.87
C PRO A 216 12.21 -1.14 -0.40
N ILE A 217 11.82 0.11 -0.21
CA ILE A 217 11.59 1.09 -1.27
C ILE A 217 12.33 2.39 -0.94
N ARG A 218 12.73 3.15 -1.95
CA ARG A 218 13.26 4.50 -1.77
C ARG A 218 12.17 5.52 -2.07
N ILE A 219 11.70 6.23 -1.06
CA ILE A 219 10.77 7.36 -1.22
C ILE A 219 11.54 8.53 -1.81
N ILE A 220 11.03 9.08 -2.93
CA ILE A 220 11.61 10.21 -3.64
C ILE A 220 10.76 11.46 -3.38
N LYS A 221 9.44 11.31 -3.45
CA LYS A 221 8.48 12.35 -3.11
C LYS A 221 7.50 11.81 -2.08
N ASP A 222 7.35 12.49 -0.97
CA ASP A 222 6.54 12.04 0.16
C ASP A 222 5.15 12.67 0.17
N ASP A 223 4.17 11.89 0.60
CA ASP A 223 2.80 12.34 0.90
C ASP A 223 2.38 11.77 2.25
N ALA A 224 1.93 12.64 3.17
CA ALA A 224 1.62 12.27 4.55
C ALA A 224 0.51 11.22 4.65
N ARG A 225 -0.48 11.24 3.73
CA ARG A 225 -1.56 10.24 3.69
C ARG A 225 -1.02 8.87 3.30
N VAL A 226 -0.14 8.82 2.30
CA VAL A 226 0.49 7.55 1.88
C VAL A 226 1.40 7.03 2.98
N ARG A 227 2.20 7.89 3.62
CA ARG A 227 3.09 7.51 4.73
C ARG A 227 2.31 6.94 5.91
N LEU A 228 1.15 7.52 6.24
CA LEU A 228 0.26 7.01 7.30
C LEU A 228 -0.29 5.62 6.93
N THR A 229 -0.85 5.48 5.74
CA THR A 229 -1.44 4.20 5.30
C THR A 229 -0.39 3.11 5.10
N GLN A 230 0.83 3.48 4.69
CA GLN A 230 1.96 2.55 4.61
C GLN A 230 2.37 2.03 6.00
N GLN A 231 2.33 2.85 7.03
CA GLN A 231 2.62 2.38 8.39
C GLN A 231 1.62 1.31 8.85
N VAL A 232 0.34 1.49 8.50
CA VAL A 232 -0.70 0.48 8.74
C VAL A 232 -0.44 -0.78 7.94
N ASN A 233 -0.07 -0.65 6.66
CA ASN A 233 0.28 -1.77 5.78
C ASN A 233 1.42 -2.62 6.35
N LEU A 234 2.52 -1.97 6.76
CA LEU A 234 3.69 -2.66 7.36
C LEU A 234 3.31 -3.38 8.66
N THR A 235 2.54 -2.73 9.54
CA THR A 235 2.07 -3.35 10.77
C THR A 235 1.14 -4.54 10.49
N SER A 236 0.30 -4.44 9.49
CA SER A 236 -0.58 -5.54 9.04
C SER A 236 0.22 -6.71 8.49
N ALA A 237 1.31 -6.45 7.76
CA ALA A 237 2.22 -7.48 7.27
C ALA A 237 2.88 -8.25 8.43
N VAL A 238 3.34 -7.53 9.46
CA VAL A 238 3.89 -8.17 10.68
C VAL A 238 2.84 -9.06 11.33
N ARG A 239 1.61 -8.54 11.59
CA ARG A 239 0.55 -9.33 12.23
C ARG A 239 0.18 -10.58 11.44
N THR A 240 0.13 -10.46 10.11
CA THR A 240 -0.15 -11.61 9.23
C THR A 240 0.97 -12.64 9.30
N ALA A 241 2.24 -12.21 9.34
CA ALA A 241 3.38 -13.11 9.48
C ALA A 241 3.36 -13.84 10.82
N LEU A 242 3.12 -13.12 11.93
CA LEU A 242 3.02 -13.70 13.27
C LEU A 242 1.93 -14.78 13.37
N LEU A 243 0.81 -14.63 12.67
CA LEU A 243 -0.26 -15.64 12.64
C LEU A 243 0.12 -16.90 11.86
N THR A 244 1.19 -16.87 11.06
CA THR A 244 1.64 -17.99 10.22
C THR A 244 3.00 -18.54 10.61
N LEU A 245 3.68 -17.93 11.58
CA LEU A 245 4.97 -18.38 12.11
C LEU A 245 4.81 -19.08 13.47
N PRO A 246 5.77 -19.95 13.86
CA PRO A 246 5.76 -20.63 15.16
C PRO A 246 6.01 -19.64 16.32
N ASP A 247 6.14 -20.15 17.54
CA ASP A 247 6.45 -19.40 18.75
C ASP A 247 7.86 -18.80 18.77
N SER A 248 8.80 -19.44 18.07
CA SER A 248 10.19 -18.96 17.91
C SER A 248 10.63 -19.08 16.46
N PHE A 249 11.17 -18.01 15.91
CA PHE A 249 11.63 -17.93 14.51
C PHE A 249 12.73 -16.88 14.37
N SER A 250 13.47 -16.94 13.28
CA SER A 250 14.53 -15.98 12.95
C SER A 250 13.98 -14.71 12.28
N GLU A 251 14.75 -13.61 12.36
CA GLU A 251 14.45 -12.38 11.62
C GLU A 251 14.34 -12.63 10.11
N ARG A 252 15.16 -13.54 9.57
CA ARG A 252 15.14 -13.94 8.19
C ARG A 252 13.81 -14.61 7.81
N GLU A 253 13.30 -15.53 8.60
CA GLU A 253 12.01 -16.18 8.37
C GLU A 253 10.86 -15.16 8.39
N LEU A 254 10.91 -14.17 9.30
CA LEU A 254 9.95 -13.08 9.32
C LEU A 254 9.95 -12.29 8.00
N PHE A 255 11.13 -11.88 7.54
CA PHE A 255 11.26 -11.08 6.33
C PHE A 255 10.89 -11.86 5.07
N GLU A 256 11.29 -13.14 4.99
CA GLU A 256 10.90 -14.02 3.88
C GLU A 256 9.39 -14.26 3.85
N ARG A 257 8.76 -14.43 5.02
CA ARG A 257 7.32 -14.57 5.15
C ARG A 257 6.60 -13.32 4.64
N ILE A 258 6.97 -12.15 5.11
CA ILE A 258 6.38 -10.86 4.71
C ILE A 258 6.60 -10.59 3.21
N ALA A 259 7.84 -10.72 2.73
CA ALA A 259 8.16 -10.50 1.33
C ALA A 259 7.41 -11.48 0.41
N GLY A 260 7.18 -12.70 0.88
CA GLY A 260 6.50 -13.78 0.17
C GLY A 260 5.02 -13.52 -0.12
N PHE A 261 4.30 -12.72 0.69
CA PHE A 261 2.86 -12.52 0.54
C PHE A 261 2.42 -12.10 -0.87
N SER A 262 3.19 -11.24 -1.53
CA SER A 262 2.89 -10.76 -2.87
C SER A 262 3.41 -11.66 -4.00
N TYR A 263 4.15 -12.70 -3.68
CA TYR A 263 4.65 -13.68 -4.65
C TYR A 263 3.83 -14.97 -4.64
N GLY A 264 3.26 -15.33 -3.49
CA GLY A 264 2.37 -16.47 -3.38
C GLY A 264 1.11 -16.24 -4.23
N GLY A 265 0.84 -17.11 -5.19
CA GLY A 265 -0.30 -16.96 -6.12
C GLY A 265 -0.05 -16.04 -7.33
N ASP A 266 1.09 -15.36 -7.43
CA ASP A 266 1.44 -14.59 -8.62
C ASP A 266 1.66 -15.54 -9.81
N VAL A 267 0.83 -15.38 -10.85
CA VAL A 267 0.86 -16.24 -12.04
C VAL A 267 2.22 -16.22 -12.76
N ARG A 268 3.00 -15.14 -12.60
CA ARG A 268 4.33 -15.02 -13.20
C ARG A 268 5.34 -15.98 -12.55
N MET A 269 5.15 -16.31 -11.27
CA MET A 269 6.01 -17.26 -10.56
C MET A 269 5.86 -18.71 -11.05
N LEU A 270 4.80 -19.00 -11.84
CA LEU A 270 4.63 -20.28 -12.53
C LEU A 270 5.47 -20.38 -13.81
N LEU A 271 5.97 -19.25 -14.32
CA LEU A 271 6.78 -19.23 -15.53
C LEU A 271 8.21 -19.71 -15.21
N PRO A 272 8.82 -20.57 -16.05
CA PRO A 272 10.19 -21.06 -15.85
C PRO A 272 11.24 -19.95 -15.76
N ALA A 273 10.97 -18.80 -16.38
CA ALA A 273 11.87 -17.64 -16.43
C ALA A 273 11.95 -16.83 -15.12
N GLU A 274 11.10 -17.12 -14.12
CA GLU A 274 11.17 -16.43 -12.82
C GLU A 274 11.96 -17.27 -11.81
N ASN A 275 12.87 -16.61 -11.09
CA ASN A 275 13.71 -17.25 -10.09
C ASN A 275 12.89 -17.62 -8.84
N ARG A 276 12.75 -18.91 -8.54
CA ARG A 276 12.07 -19.41 -7.33
C ARG A 276 12.73 -18.95 -6.03
N GLY A 277 14.05 -18.71 -6.04
CA GLY A 277 14.82 -18.18 -4.92
C GLY A 277 14.75 -16.65 -4.75
N LYS A 278 13.90 -15.96 -5.53
CA LYS A 278 13.87 -14.49 -5.57
C LYS A 278 13.60 -13.85 -4.21
N VAL A 279 12.69 -14.40 -3.43
CA VAL A 279 12.35 -13.87 -2.08
C VAL A 279 13.57 -13.99 -1.16
N GLY A 280 14.17 -15.18 -1.08
CA GLY A 280 15.37 -15.40 -0.25
C GLY A 280 16.54 -14.50 -0.66
N ASN A 281 16.75 -14.30 -1.96
CA ASN A 281 17.80 -13.40 -2.46
C ASN A 281 17.55 -11.94 -2.05
N ILE A 282 16.31 -11.45 -2.20
CA ILE A 282 15.94 -10.08 -1.79
C ILE A 282 16.17 -9.90 -0.28
N VAL A 283 15.72 -10.85 0.54
CA VAL A 283 15.86 -10.77 2.00
C VAL A 283 17.32 -10.82 2.42
N ARG A 284 18.11 -11.74 1.84
CA ARG A 284 19.53 -11.88 2.16
C ARG A 284 20.34 -10.62 1.88
N THR A 285 20.10 -9.98 0.73
CA THR A 285 20.86 -8.79 0.31
C THR A 285 20.36 -7.50 0.96
N GLN A 286 19.10 -7.46 1.40
CA GLN A 286 18.45 -6.27 1.96
C GLN A 286 18.05 -6.45 3.44
N ALA A 287 18.64 -7.42 4.15
CA ALA A 287 18.32 -7.69 5.55
C ALA A 287 18.42 -6.44 6.47
N PRO A 288 19.45 -5.58 6.36
CA PRO A 288 19.51 -4.35 7.17
C PRO A 288 18.35 -3.40 6.90
N GLN A 289 17.92 -3.24 5.64
CA GLN A 289 16.80 -2.40 5.27
C GLN A 289 15.46 -2.97 5.78
N PHE A 290 15.28 -4.29 5.73
CA PHE A 290 14.13 -4.95 6.35
C PHE A 290 14.12 -4.75 7.87
N LYS A 291 15.25 -4.86 8.53
CA LYS A 291 15.37 -4.64 9.98
C LYS A 291 15.00 -3.21 10.35
N GLU A 292 15.50 -2.21 9.64
CA GLU A 292 15.11 -0.79 9.84
C GLU A 292 13.61 -0.60 9.63
N LEU A 293 13.03 -1.24 8.61
CA LEU A 293 11.62 -1.09 8.27
C LEU A 293 10.70 -1.72 9.34
N TYR A 294 11.08 -2.87 9.91
CA TYR A 294 10.17 -3.71 10.70
C TYR A 294 10.48 -3.79 12.19
N HIS A 295 11.73 -3.65 12.64
CA HIS A 295 12.09 -3.90 14.04
C HIS A 295 11.21 -3.13 15.03
N ARG A 296 11.06 -1.82 14.85
CA ARG A 296 10.23 -0.97 15.73
C ARG A 296 8.76 -1.36 15.75
N LEU A 297 8.25 -1.87 14.62
CA LEU A 297 6.87 -2.31 14.51
C LEU A 297 6.64 -3.62 15.26
N VAL A 298 7.59 -4.54 15.18
CA VAL A 298 7.54 -5.87 15.83
C VAL A 298 7.60 -5.71 17.33
N VAL A 299 8.59 -4.98 17.85
CA VAL A 299 8.77 -4.81 19.30
C VAL A 299 7.64 -3.99 19.95
N ALA A 300 6.89 -3.21 19.18
CA ALA A 300 5.72 -2.48 19.66
C ALA A 300 4.46 -3.36 19.78
N LEU A 301 4.48 -4.61 19.29
CA LEU A 301 3.35 -5.51 19.37
C LEU A 301 3.34 -6.28 20.69
N PRO A 302 2.18 -6.42 21.34
CA PRO A 302 2.10 -7.18 22.59
C PRO A 302 2.40 -8.67 22.35
N GLY A 303 3.08 -9.28 23.31
CA GLY A 303 3.42 -10.69 23.27
C GLY A 303 4.54 -11.05 22.28
N VAL A 304 5.29 -10.07 21.76
CA VAL A 304 6.44 -10.30 20.88
C VAL A 304 7.70 -9.77 21.53
N HIS A 305 8.75 -10.57 21.55
CA HIS A 305 10.05 -10.24 22.09
C HIS A 305 11.14 -10.39 21.02
N TRP A 306 11.80 -9.29 20.68
CA TRP A 306 12.91 -9.26 19.74
C TRP A 306 14.07 -8.43 20.32
N PRO A 307 15.05 -9.06 21.00
CA PRO A 307 16.22 -8.35 21.51
C PRO A 307 17.03 -7.72 20.37
N ALA A 308 17.56 -6.52 20.59
CA ALA A 308 18.26 -5.75 19.57
C ALA A 308 19.48 -6.49 18.96
N HIS A 309 20.12 -7.37 19.73
CA HIS A 309 21.32 -8.11 19.33
C HIS A 309 21.05 -9.60 19.03
N SER A 310 19.78 -9.99 18.93
CA SER A 310 19.39 -11.36 18.60
C SER A 310 18.75 -11.42 17.23
N ASP A 311 19.02 -12.48 16.49
CA ASP A 311 18.33 -12.82 15.26
C ASP A 311 17.05 -13.62 15.52
N THR A 312 16.82 -14.05 16.79
CA THR A 312 15.67 -14.85 17.18
C THR A 312 14.58 -13.98 17.78
N ILE A 313 13.38 -14.18 17.29
CA ILE A 313 12.16 -13.52 17.74
C ILE A 313 11.27 -14.55 18.41
N GLN A 314 10.72 -14.21 19.55
CA GLN A 314 9.77 -15.03 20.30
C GLN A 314 8.42 -14.35 20.33
N GLN A 315 7.33 -15.13 20.24
CA GLN A 315 5.97 -14.62 20.31
C GLN A 315 5.07 -15.50 21.18
N ASP A 316 4.07 -14.88 21.78
CA ASP A 316 2.98 -15.59 22.44
C ASP A 316 2.00 -16.13 21.37
N THR A 317 1.93 -17.45 21.25
CA THR A 317 1.04 -18.17 20.31
C THR A 317 -0.28 -18.60 20.96
N SER A 318 -0.58 -18.12 22.16
CA SER A 318 -1.87 -18.40 22.79
C SER A 318 -3.04 -17.92 21.92
N PRO A 319 -4.20 -18.60 21.93
CA PRO A 319 -5.37 -18.19 21.15
C PRO A 319 -5.77 -16.75 21.40
N HIS A 320 -5.58 -16.26 22.62
CA HIS A 320 -5.90 -14.88 23.00
C HIS A 320 -4.96 -13.86 22.32
N ALA A 321 -3.65 -14.08 22.38
CA ALA A 321 -2.66 -13.21 21.71
C ALA A 321 -2.86 -13.22 20.19
N ARG A 322 -3.05 -14.41 19.60
CA ARG A 322 -3.33 -14.56 18.17
C ARG A 322 -4.63 -13.84 17.74
N ALA A 323 -5.68 -13.91 18.55
CA ALA A 323 -6.95 -13.19 18.32
C ALA A 323 -6.75 -11.67 18.24
N ALA A 324 -5.87 -11.11 19.07
CA ALA A 324 -5.54 -9.69 19.05
C ALA A 324 -4.86 -9.25 17.73
N HIS A 325 -4.08 -10.12 17.10
CA HIS A 325 -3.51 -9.90 15.77
C HIS A 325 -4.54 -10.11 14.68
N LEU A 326 -5.33 -11.19 14.74
CA LEU A 326 -6.32 -11.57 13.73
C LEU A 326 -7.38 -10.47 13.53
N ARG A 327 -7.91 -9.91 14.59
CA ARG A 327 -8.94 -8.83 14.56
C ARG A 327 -8.48 -7.56 13.84
N LYS A 328 -7.17 -7.35 13.70
CA LYS A 328 -6.56 -6.14 13.13
C LYS A 328 -5.96 -6.38 11.75
N LEU A 329 -6.29 -7.48 11.10
CA LEU A 329 -5.89 -7.74 9.72
C LEU A 329 -6.62 -6.80 8.75
N PRO A 330 -6.05 -6.56 7.56
CA PRO A 330 -6.70 -5.79 6.50
C PRO A 330 -8.09 -6.34 6.16
N SER A 331 -9.03 -5.44 5.93
CA SER A 331 -10.46 -5.78 5.83
C SER A 331 -10.79 -6.85 4.79
N ASN A 332 -10.14 -6.83 3.62
CA ASN A 332 -10.37 -7.83 2.59
C ASN A 332 -9.88 -9.23 3.01
N LEU A 333 -8.66 -9.30 3.58
CA LEU A 333 -8.13 -10.58 4.09
C LEU A 333 -9.00 -11.11 5.23
N LEU A 334 -9.34 -10.25 6.19
CA LEU A 334 -10.18 -10.62 7.33
C LEU A 334 -11.55 -11.13 6.89
N LYS A 335 -12.22 -10.43 5.95
CA LYS A 335 -13.50 -10.86 5.39
C LYS A 335 -13.39 -12.24 4.74
N ARG A 336 -12.34 -12.52 3.98
CA ARG A 336 -12.13 -13.83 3.34
C ARG A 336 -11.93 -14.95 4.35
N ILE A 337 -11.10 -14.71 5.37
CA ILE A 337 -10.90 -15.67 6.47
C ILE A 337 -12.23 -15.93 7.17
N THR A 338 -12.94 -14.92 7.62
CA THR A 338 -14.22 -15.09 8.32
C THR A 338 -15.28 -15.78 7.46
N THR A 339 -15.31 -15.52 6.13
CA THR A 339 -16.21 -16.22 5.20
C THR A 339 -15.86 -17.70 5.09
N THR A 340 -14.57 -18.06 5.07
CA THR A 340 -14.13 -19.47 5.05
C THR A 340 -14.57 -20.22 6.31
N TYR A 341 -14.57 -19.54 7.47
CA TYR A 341 -14.99 -20.12 8.73
C TYR A 341 -16.51 -20.05 8.99
N ALA A 342 -17.25 -19.23 8.26
CA ALA A 342 -18.70 -19.08 8.45
C ALA A 342 -19.52 -20.37 8.23
N SER A 343 -18.98 -21.32 7.49
CA SER A 343 -19.60 -22.63 7.22
C SER A 343 -19.27 -23.71 8.28
N GLN A 344 -18.44 -23.38 9.28
CA GLN A 344 -18.00 -24.36 10.29
C GLN A 344 -18.92 -24.31 11.53
N PRO A 345 -19.65 -25.39 11.84
CA PRO A 345 -20.62 -25.39 12.96
C PRO A 345 -19.94 -25.32 14.35
N SER A 346 -18.64 -25.60 14.44
CA SER A 346 -17.88 -25.57 15.69
C SER A 346 -17.53 -24.16 16.18
N ILE A 347 -17.76 -23.12 15.37
CA ILE A 347 -17.43 -21.74 15.70
C ILE A 347 -18.72 -21.00 16.06
N PRO A 348 -18.81 -20.38 17.24
CA PRO A 348 -19.99 -19.60 17.65
C PRO A 348 -20.22 -18.43 16.69
N SER A 349 -21.45 -17.94 16.61
CA SER A 349 -21.69 -16.71 15.85
C SER A 349 -20.97 -15.53 16.51
N ARG A 350 -20.45 -14.63 15.70
CA ARG A 350 -19.76 -13.43 16.18
C ARG A 350 -20.68 -12.53 17.03
N GLU A 351 -21.98 -12.56 16.74
CA GLU A 351 -22.99 -11.76 17.43
C GLU A 351 -23.29 -12.28 18.85
N ALA A 352 -23.10 -13.58 19.10
CA ALA A 352 -23.35 -14.19 20.40
C ALA A 352 -22.23 -13.87 21.41
N ASP A 353 -20.97 -14.04 21.02
CA ASP A 353 -19.78 -13.71 21.82
C ASP A 353 -18.58 -13.41 20.90
N GLU A 354 -18.30 -12.12 20.72
CA GLU A 354 -17.22 -11.69 19.86
C GLU A 354 -15.84 -12.16 20.36
N ASN A 355 -15.59 -12.18 21.65
CA ASN A 355 -14.28 -12.59 22.18
C ASN A 355 -14.07 -14.10 22.01
N MET A 356 -15.08 -14.89 22.31
CA MET A 356 -15.03 -16.34 22.10
C MET A 356 -14.87 -16.67 20.61
N TYR A 357 -15.60 -15.98 19.75
CA TYR A 357 -15.46 -16.13 18.29
C TYR A 357 -14.02 -15.97 17.83
N TRP A 358 -13.40 -14.84 18.16
CA TRP A 358 -12.01 -14.57 17.72
C TRP A 358 -11.00 -15.50 18.35
N THR A 359 -11.18 -15.89 19.60
CA THR A 359 -10.28 -16.81 20.31
C THR A 359 -10.37 -18.21 19.71
N LYS A 360 -11.56 -18.68 19.38
CA LYS A 360 -11.76 -19.98 18.69
C LYS A 360 -11.15 -19.99 17.30
N LEU A 361 -11.40 -18.95 16.50
CA LEU A 361 -10.75 -18.81 15.18
C LEU A 361 -9.23 -18.82 15.30
N ALA A 362 -8.68 -18.05 16.22
CA ALA A 362 -7.24 -17.90 16.40
C ALA A 362 -6.56 -19.15 16.94
N GLY A 363 -7.30 -19.99 17.66
CA GLY A 363 -6.84 -21.30 18.19
C GLY A 363 -6.90 -22.43 17.19
N ASP A 364 -7.51 -22.23 16.01
CA ASP A 364 -7.57 -23.28 14.98
C ASP A 364 -6.17 -23.53 14.39
N ALA A 365 -5.74 -24.79 14.41
CA ALA A 365 -4.49 -25.23 13.81
C ALA A 365 -4.43 -25.01 12.29
N ALA A 366 -5.58 -24.98 11.61
CA ALA A 366 -5.67 -24.74 10.18
C ALA A 366 -5.56 -23.23 9.80
N LEU A 367 -5.65 -22.30 10.75
CA LEU A 367 -5.66 -20.86 10.50
C LEU A 367 -4.48 -20.39 9.63
N PRO A 368 -3.22 -20.79 9.86
CA PRO A 368 -2.08 -20.41 9.00
C PRO A 368 -2.29 -20.79 7.55
N THR A 369 -2.76 -22.01 7.27
CA THR A 369 -3.05 -22.51 5.93
C THR A 369 -4.20 -21.74 5.27
N VAL A 370 -5.24 -21.39 6.03
CA VAL A 370 -6.36 -20.58 5.54
C VAL A 370 -5.86 -19.17 5.15
N ILE A 371 -5.02 -18.55 5.99
CA ILE A 371 -4.44 -17.23 5.70
C ILE A 371 -3.63 -17.29 4.39
N GLU A 372 -2.73 -18.27 4.24
CA GLU A 372 -1.91 -18.42 3.03
C GLU A 372 -2.76 -18.63 1.78
N LYS A 373 -3.77 -19.48 1.86
CA LYS A 373 -4.70 -19.75 0.75
C LYS A 373 -5.44 -18.47 0.32
N GLU A 374 -5.91 -17.66 1.27
CA GLU A 374 -6.63 -16.43 0.96
C GLU A 374 -5.69 -15.33 0.44
N LEU A 375 -4.45 -15.24 0.93
CA LEU A 375 -3.42 -14.37 0.35
C LEU A 375 -3.14 -14.73 -1.12
N HIS A 376 -2.96 -16.02 -1.43
CA HIS A 376 -2.76 -16.49 -2.80
C HIS A 376 -3.94 -16.12 -3.71
N ARG A 377 -5.18 -16.21 -3.21
CA ARG A 377 -6.39 -15.83 -3.96
C ARG A 377 -6.44 -14.31 -4.23
N ILE A 378 -6.04 -13.49 -3.24
CA ILE A 378 -5.99 -12.04 -3.40
C ILE A 378 -4.99 -11.64 -4.49
N VAL A 379 -3.82 -12.29 -4.55
CA VAL A 379 -2.75 -11.96 -5.51
C VAL A 379 -3.03 -12.47 -6.91
N ARG A 380 -3.66 -13.63 -7.04
CA ARG A 380 -3.75 -14.38 -8.33
C ARG A 380 -4.42 -13.58 -9.44
N TYR A 381 -5.61 -13.06 -9.18
CA TYR A 381 -6.38 -12.34 -10.22
C TYR A 381 -5.72 -11.02 -10.63
N PRO A 382 -5.32 -10.12 -9.72
CA PRO A 382 -4.68 -8.87 -10.10
C PRO A 382 -3.34 -9.05 -10.82
N SER A 383 -2.56 -10.07 -10.47
CA SER A 383 -1.30 -10.38 -11.16
C SER A 383 -1.51 -10.84 -12.60
N ALA A 384 -2.55 -11.67 -12.83
CA ALA A 384 -2.94 -12.10 -14.18
C ALA A 384 -3.40 -10.91 -15.04
N VAL A 385 -4.30 -10.09 -14.50
CA VAL A 385 -4.79 -8.89 -15.18
C VAL A 385 -3.64 -7.93 -15.48
N GLN A 386 -2.73 -7.69 -14.53
CA GLN A 386 -1.61 -6.80 -14.77
C GLN A 386 -0.62 -7.34 -15.81
N THR A 387 -0.47 -8.66 -15.90
CA THR A 387 0.33 -9.30 -16.96
C THR A 387 -0.30 -9.03 -18.33
N LEU A 388 -1.62 -9.19 -18.44
CA LEU A 388 -2.35 -8.88 -19.68
C LEU A 388 -2.28 -7.37 -20.03
N LYS A 389 -2.49 -6.49 -19.04
CA LYS A 389 -2.31 -5.03 -19.23
C LYS A 389 -0.89 -4.68 -19.70
N GLY A 390 0.11 -5.42 -19.23
CA GLY A 390 1.50 -5.28 -19.66
C GLY A 390 1.68 -5.49 -21.16
N LEU A 391 0.97 -6.42 -21.78
CA LEU A 391 0.98 -6.63 -23.23
C LEU A 391 0.38 -5.43 -23.98
N VAL A 392 -0.69 -4.86 -23.46
CA VAL A 392 -1.34 -3.67 -24.05
C VAL A 392 -0.46 -2.43 -23.90
N SER A 393 0.13 -2.21 -22.73
CA SER A 393 0.91 -1.01 -22.41
C SER A 393 2.31 -1.00 -23.03
N ALA A 394 2.92 -2.17 -23.23
CA ALA A 394 4.23 -2.26 -23.88
C ALA A 394 4.13 -2.25 -25.43
N GLY A 395 2.99 -2.64 -25.98
CA GLY A 395 2.81 -2.95 -27.40
C GLY A 395 3.48 -4.30 -27.78
N PRO A 396 3.06 -4.93 -28.88
CA PRO A 396 3.50 -6.29 -29.20
C PRO A 396 5.04 -6.40 -29.42
N ILE A 397 5.66 -5.43 -30.05
CA ILE A 397 7.08 -5.46 -30.37
C ILE A 397 7.96 -5.35 -29.11
N LYS A 398 7.64 -4.39 -28.22
CA LYS A 398 8.39 -4.22 -26.94
C LYS A 398 8.17 -5.41 -26.00
N SER A 399 6.96 -5.98 -25.98
CA SER A 399 6.65 -7.19 -25.19
C SER A 399 7.45 -8.40 -25.65
N LEU A 400 7.56 -8.63 -26.95
CA LEU A 400 8.37 -9.73 -27.51
C LEU A 400 9.85 -9.56 -27.15
N ARG A 401 10.39 -8.35 -27.31
CA ARG A 401 11.79 -8.05 -26.97
C ARG A 401 12.06 -8.27 -25.48
N TYR A 402 11.21 -7.78 -24.60
CA TYR A 402 11.33 -7.97 -23.16
C TYR A 402 11.27 -9.44 -22.75
N SER A 403 10.35 -10.22 -23.37
CA SER A 403 10.24 -11.65 -23.12
C SER A 403 11.47 -12.41 -23.63
N ALA A 404 11.98 -12.05 -24.80
CA ALA A 404 13.18 -12.65 -25.36
C ALA A 404 14.43 -12.37 -24.50
N GLU A 405 14.59 -11.15 -23.98
CA GLU A 405 15.68 -10.80 -23.06
C GLU A 405 15.61 -11.57 -21.74
N LYS A 406 14.40 -11.77 -21.19
CA LYS A 406 14.21 -12.59 -19.97
C LYS A 406 14.53 -14.07 -20.20
N VAL A 407 14.07 -14.64 -21.31
CA VAL A 407 14.37 -16.03 -21.68
C VAL A 407 15.87 -16.21 -21.93
N SER A 408 16.52 -15.28 -22.63
CA SER A 408 17.97 -15.30 -22.87
C SER A 408 18.78 -15.25 -21.56
N LYS A 409 18.39 -14.41 -20.60
CA LYS A 409 19.04 -14.37 -19.27
C LYS A 409 18.84 -15.65 -18.49
N TRP A 410 17.66 -16.27 -18.57
CA TRP A 410 17.37 -17.55 -17.93
C TRP A 410 18.24 -18.67 -18.53
N TRP A 411 18.38 -18.74 -19.86
CA TRP A 411 19.22 -19.72 -20.54
C TRP A 411 20.71 -19.56 -20.18
N LYS A 412 21.21 -18.33 -20.12
CA LYS A 412 22.59 -18.04 -19.70
C LYS A 412 22.83 -18.43 -18.23
N GLY A 413 21.87 -18.17 -17.33
CA GLY A 413 21.95 -18.58 -15.93
C GLY A 413 21.87 -20.09 -15.72
N ALA A 414 21.10 -20.80 -16.53
CA ALA A 414 21.01 -22.25 -16.49
C ALA A 414 22.31 -22.91 -17.03
N ALA A 415 22.92 -22.31 -18.06
CA ALA A 415 24.18 -22.80 -18.64
C ALA A 415 25.38 -22.61 -17.69
N SER A 416 25.42 -21.54 -16.91
CA SER A 416 26.47 -21.31 -15.91
C SER A 416 26.35 -22.22 -14.66
N ALA A 417 25.14 -22.71 -14.35
CA ALA A 417 24.92 -23.64 -13.25
C ALA A 417 25.27 -25.11 -13.60
N SER A 418 25.43 -25.42 -14.87
CA SER A 418 25.73 -26.77 -15.36
C SER A 418 27.20 -27.02 -15.71
N SER A 419 28.10 -26.06 -15.48
CA SER A 419 29.55 -26.27 -15.65
C SER A 419 30.12 -27.06 -14.48
N PRO A 420 30.57 -28.31 -14.65
CA PRO A 420 31.22 -29.08 -13.57
C PRO A 420 32.54 -28.41 -13.21
N THR A 421 32.74 -28.16 -11.92
CA THR A 421 34.04 -27.81 -11.34
C THR A 421 35.02 -28.95 -11.65
N THR A 422 35.83 -28.79 -12.68
CA THR A 422 37.01 -29.65 -12.90
C THR A 422 37.98 -29.37 -11.75
N GLY A 423 37.93 -30.24 -10.75
CA GLY A 423 38.93 -30.29 -9.68
C GLY A 423 40.32 -30.56 -10.30
N SER A 424 41.20 -29.58 -10.20
CA SER A 424 42.63 -29.80 -10.41
C SER A 424 43.17 -30.67 -9.30
N GLY A 425 43.26 -31.97 -9.55
CA GLY A 425 44.04 -32.87 -8.73
C GLY A 425 45.54 -32.57 -8.91
N SER A 426 46.15 -32.02 -7.90
CA SER A 426 47.61 -32.05 -7.73
C SER A 426 48.03 -33.46 -7.34
N LYS A 427 48.83 -34.12 -8.12
CA LYS A 427 49.61 -35.31 -7.77
C LYS A 427 51.08 -34.92 -7.49
N PRO A 428 51.80 -35.77 -6.85
CA PRO A 428 52.51 -35.66 -5.56
C PRO A 428 53.85 -34.97 -5.69
#